data_075bc9bbf76d3c6d384926fbb5095afa
#
_entry.id   075bc9bbf76d3c6d384926fbb5095afa
#
_cell.length_a   1.000
_cell.length_b   1.000
_cell.length_c   1.000
_cell.angle_alpha   90.00
_cell.angle_beta   90.00
_cell.angle_gamma   90.00
#
_symmetry.space_group_name_H-M   'P 1'
#
loop_
_entity.id
_entity.type
_entity.pdbx_description
1 polymer ?
#
loop_
_entity_poly.entity_id
_entity_poly.type
_entity_poly.pdbx_seq_one_letter_code
_entity_poly.pdbx_strand_id
1 'polypeptide(L)'
;VLLPAFGRAMLGSLLGAWTVTQVDPGFLRRLLPLVLLGVLVYTLRRKDLGTEARNLHTQHVETLLMGIIALVIGFYDGFFGPGTGSFFVFLFVRVLGHDFLQASANAKVLNMATNLSALGLFASTGHVWWQVGAAMAVANVAGALIGSRLALRYGAGFVRHAFILVVGALILKTGWDALKTLY
;
A
#
# COMPACT_ATOMS: atom_id res chain seq x y z
N VAL A 1 -5.23 4.53 -20.15
CA VAL A 1 -5.11 5.19 -18.84
C VAL A 1 -4.16 4.44 -17.92
N LEU A 2 -4.34 3.12 -17.71
CA LEU A 2 -3.57 2.34 -16.74
C LEU A 2 -2.08 2.14 -17.10
N LEU A 3 -1.75 1.95 -18.39
CA LEU A 3 -0.37 1.69 -18.81
C LEU A 3 0.61 2.85 -18.51
N PRO A 4 0.26 4.12 -18.82
CA PRO A 4 1.10 5.25 -18.40
C PRO A 4 1.20 5.41 -16.88
N ALA A 5 0.13 5.07 -16.14
CA ALA A 5 0.12 5.12 -14.70
C ALA A 5 1.04 4.04 -14.09
N PHE A 6 1.12 2.86 -14.71
CA PHE A 6 2.02 1.78 -14.29
C PHE A 6 3.49 2.24 -14.27
N GLY A 7 3.97 2.85 -15.36
CA GLY A 7 5.34 3.39 -15.41
C GLY A 7 5.60 4.49 -14.38
N ARG A 8 4.61 5.37 -14.14
CA ARG A 8 4.73 6.44 -13.13
C ARG A 8 4.71 5.88 -11.70
N ALA A 9 3.93 4.84 -11.43
CA ALA A 9 3.95 4.14 -10.16
C ALA A 9 5.33 3.50 -9.89
N MET A 10 5.92 2.85 -10.89
CA MET A 10 7.27 2.31 -10.80
C MET A 10 8.31 3.39 -10.50
N LEU A 11 8.27 4.52 -11.24
CA LEU A 11 9.18 5.64 -11.02
C LEU A 11 9.03 6.22 -9.61
N GLY A 12 7.79 6.45 -9.17
CA GLY A 12 7.51 6.91 -7.80
C GLY A 12 8.11 5.96 -6.76
N SER A 13 7.85 4.66 -6.91
CA SER A 13 8.35 3.65 -5.98
C SER A 13 9.88 3.53 -5.97
N LEU A 14 10.53 3.62 -7.13
CA LEU A 14 12.00 3.68 -7.21
C LEU A 14 12.57 4.87 -6.42
N LEU A 15 11.98 6.05 -6.61
CA LEU A 15 12.39 7.26 -5.90
C LEU A 15 12.15 7.12 -4.39
N GLY A 16 11.01 6.58 -3.97
CA GLY A 16 10.69 6.32 -2.57
C GLY A 16 11.65 5.31 -1.94
N ALA A 17 11.88 4.19 -2.60
CA ALA A 17 12.80 3.15 -2.17
C ALA A 17 14.26 3.63 -2.13
N TRP A 18 14.67 4.44 -3.09
CA TRP A 18 15.99 5.08 -3.07
C TRP A 18 16.10 6.08 -1.90
N THR A 19 15.09 6.90 -1.69
CA THR A 19 15.07 7.90 -0.60
C THR A 19 15.17 7.22 0.76
N VAL A 20 14.44 6.13 0.98
CA VAL A 20 14.47 5.42 2.27
C VAL A 20 15.85 4.83 2.59
N THR A 21 16.66 4.48 1.59
CA THR A 21 18.04 4.01 1.81
C THR A 21 18.98 5.11 2.31
N GLN A 22 18.60 6.39 2.15
CA GLN A 22 19.37 7.55 2.60
C GLN A 22 18.95 8.06 3.99
N VAL A 23 17.83 7.54 4.52
CA VAL A 23 17.27 7.99 5.80
C VAL A 23 17.80 7.14 6.95
N ASP A 24 18.09 7.79 8.08
CA ASP A 24 18.54 7.09 9.29
C ASP A 24 17.50 6.05 9.76
N PRO A 25 17.93 4.79 9.98
CA PRO A 25 17.03 3.73 10.44
C PRO A 25 16.33 4.03 11.78
N GLY A 26 16.99 4.78 12.67
CA GLY A 26 16.43 5.18 13.96
C GLY A 26 15.25 6.14 13.80
N PHE A 27 15.33 7.07 12.82
CA PHE A 27 14.21 7.94 12.48
C PHE A 27 13.02 7.14 11.92
N LEU A 28 13.28 6.20 11.01
CA LEU A 28 12.24 5.36 10.41
C LEU A 28 11.51 4.50 11.46
N ARG A 29 12.26 3.92 12.42
CA ARG A 29 11.66 3.12 13.51
C ARG A 29 10.70 3.94 14.37
N ARG A 30 11.00 5.22 14.64
CA ARG A 30 10.13 6.12 15.41
C ARG A 30 8.91 6.57 14.59
N LEU A 31 9.08 6.76 13.30
CA LEU A 31 8.03 7.24 12.41
C LEU A 31 7.03 6.14 12.05
N LEU A 32 7.46 4.88 11.96
CA LEU A 32 6.64 3.75 11.53
C LEU A 32 5.34 3.56 12.35
N PRO A 33 5.35 3.56 13.69
CA PRO A 33 4.10 3.42 14.46
C PRO A 33 3.13 4.57 14.23
N LEU A 34 3.62 5.80 14.00
CA LEU A 34 2.77 6.95 13.68
C LEU A 34 2.11 6.81 12.31
N VAL A 35 2.87 6.33 11.32
CA VAL A 35 2.33 6.06 9.97
C VAL A 35 1.28 4.95 10.03
N LEU A 36 1.56 3.84 10.73
CA LEU A 36 0.60 2.75 10.92
C LEU A 36 -0.67 3.21 11.65
N LEU A 37 -0.53 4.05 12.66
CA LEU A 37 -1.68 4.65 13.36
C LEU A 37 -2.50 5.53 12.42
N GLY A 38 -1.85 6.35 11.61
CA GLY A 38 -2.50 7.18 10.59
C GLY A 38 -3.29 6.34 9.58
N VAL A 39 -2.69 5.26 9.07
CA VAL A 39 -3.34 4.31 8.15
C VAL A 39 -4.53 3.62 8.84
N LEU A 40 -4.38 3.20 10.09
CA LEU A 40 -5.47 2.59 10.86
C LEU A 40 -6.65 3.57 11.04
N VAL A 41 -6.38 4.78 11.52
CA VAL A 41 -7.41 5.82 11.70
C VAL A 41 -8.09 6.15 10.38
N TYR A 42 -7.32 6.28 9.29
CA TYR A 42 -7.85 6.48 7.94
C TYR A 42 -8.81 5.34 7.54
N THR A 43 -8.40 4.10 7.71
CA THR A 43 -9.20 2.91 7.35
C THR A 43 -10.46 2.79 8.19
N LEU A 44 -10.39 3.12 9.50
CA LEU A 44 -11.53 3.08 10.40
C LEU A 44 -12.59 4.14 10.08
N ARG A 45 -12.17 5.33 9.66
CA ARG A 45 -13.08 6.44 9.32
C ARG A 45 -13.79 6.23 7.98
N ARG A 46 -13.32 5.29 7.15
CA ARG A 46 -13.88 5.02 5.83
C ARG A 46 -14.89 3.88 5.89
N LYS A 47 -16.17 4.22 5.81
CA LYS A 47 -17.27 3.24 5.83
C LYS A 47 -17.80 2.91 4.45
N ASP A 48 -17.81 3.88 3.50
CA ASP A 48 -18.46 3.75 2.20
C ASP A 48 -17.52 4.16 1.08
N LEU A 49 -17.19 3.22 0.21
CA LEU A 49 -16.48 3.45 -1.05
C LEU A 49 -17.43 3.11 -2.20
N GLY A 50 -17.59 4.08 -3.11
CA GLY A 50 -18.42 4.13 -4.31
C GLY A 50 -19.01 2.84 -4.82
N THR A 51 -20.33 2.78 -4.86
CA THR A 51 -21.07 1.64 -5.42
C THR A 51 -21.29 1.76 -6.93
N GLU A 52 -21.14 2.97 -7.49
CA GLU A 52 -21.40 3.25 -8.90
C GLU A 52 -20.24 4.04 -9.53
N ALA A 53 -19.84 3.64 -10.73
CA ALA A 53 -18.88 4.39 -11.55
C ALA A 53 -19.52 5.70 -12.03
N ARG A 54 -18.75 6.79 -11.97
CA ARG A 54 -19.15 8.12 -12.45
C ARG A 54 -18.10 8.65 -13.41
N ASN A 55 -18.49 8.98 -14.62
CA ASN A 55 -17.60 9.64 -15.57
C ASN A 55 -17.39 11.11 -15.17
N LEU A 56 -16.42 11.36 -14.28
CA LEU A 56 -16.14 12.71 -13.77
C LEU A 56 -15.23 13.54 -14.69
N HIS A 57 -14.44 12.87 -15.53
CA HIS A 57 -13.38 13.51 -16.31
C HIS A 57 -13.33 13.02 -17.75
N THR A 58 -12.74 13.83 -18.64
CA THR A 58 -12.35 13.38 -19.97
C THR A 58 -11.18 12.40 -19.86
N GLN A 59 -11.02 11.54 -20.87
CA GLN A 59 -9.96 10.51 -20.87
C GLN A 59 -8.54 11.07 -20.67
N HIS A 60 -8.26 12.28 -21.19
CA HIS A 60 -6.97 12.93 -20.98
C HIS A 60 -6.75 13.37 -19.54
N VAL A 61 -7.76 13.98 -18.92
CA VAL A 61 -7.71 14.42 -17.51
C VAL A 61 -7.61 13.21 -16.59
N GLU A 62 -8.36 12.16 -16.85
CA GLU A 62 -8.30 10.90 -16.09
C GLU A 62 -6.90 10.28 -16.17
N THR A 63 -6.28 10.24 -17.36
CA THR A 63 -4.92 9.71 -17.55
C THR A 63 -3.89 10.54 -16.79
N LEU A 64 -4.04 11.86 -16.77
CA LEU A 64 -3.16 12.75 -16.02
C LEU A 64 -3.30 12.55 -14.51
N LEU A 65 -4.53 12.58 -14.00
CA LEU A 65 -4.83 12.41 -12.57
C LEU A 65 -4.40 11.03 -12.06
N MET A 66 -4.73 9.96 -12.80
CA MET A 66 -4.27 8.61 -12.45
C MET A 66 -2.74 8.54 -12.42
N GLY A 67 -2.08 9.21 -13.36
CA GLY A 67 -0.62 9.26 -13.41
C GLY A 67 0.01 10.01 -12.24
N ILE A 68 -0.59 11.12 -11.80
CA ILE A 68 -0.14 11.87 -10.61
C ILE A 68 -0.36 11.03 -9.36
N ILE A 69 -1.53 10.44 -9.19
CA ILE A 69 -1.84 9.53 -8.08
C ILE A 69 -0.85 8.37 -8.04
N ALA A 70 -0.58 7.76 -9.21
CA ALA A 70 0.34 6.63 -9.32
C ALA A 70 1.77 7.01 -8.91
N LEU A 71 2.25 8.19 -9.30
CA LEU A 71 3.57 8.70 -8.94
C LEU A 71 3.68 8.98 -7.42
N VAL A 72 2.72 9.71 -6.87
CA VAL A 72 2.74 10.15 -5.46
C VAL A 72 2.56 8.95 -4.51
N ILE A 73 1.55 8.11 -4.78
CA ILE A 73 1.29 6.93 -3.96
C ILE A 73 2.38 5.88 -4.19
N GLY A 74 2.93 5.78 -5.40
CA GLY A 74 4.09 4.94 -5.69
C GLY A 74 5.31 5.35 -4.87
N PHE A 75 5.60 6.64 -4.75
CA PHE A 75 6.66 7.13 -3.88
C PHE A 75 6.42 6.75 -2.41
N TYR A 76 5.20 6.96 -1.92
CA TYR A 76 4.83 6.54 -0.58
C TYR A 76 5.03 5.02 -0.38
N ASP A 77 4.64 4.21 -1.37
CA ASP A 77 4.78 2.74 -1.32
C ASP A 77 6.24 2.30 -1.25
N GLY A 78 7.10 2.87 -2.07
CA GLY A 78 8.53 2.58 -2.05
C GLY A 78 9.23 3.04 -0.78
N PHE A 79 8.73 4.09 -0.14
CA PHE A 79 9.30 4.65 1.09
C PHE A 79 8.80 3.95 2.35
N PHE A 80 7.47 3.72 2.49
CA PHE A 80 6.83 3.12 3.67
C PHE A 80 6.08 1.82 3.36
N GLY A 81 5.22 1.81 2.35
CA GLY A 81 4.39 0.69 1.90
C GLY A 81 3.06 0.45 2.60
N PRO A 82 2.93 0.54 3.94
CA PRO A 82 1.67 0.18 4.59
C PRO A 82 0.46 0.98 4.12
N GLY A 83 -0.63 0.29 3.73
CA GLY A 83 -1.90 0.94 3.36
C GLY A 83 -1.99 1.44 1.93
N THR A 84 -0.95 1.33 1.12
CA THR A 84 -0.88 1.82 -0.28
C THR A 84 -2.08 1.40 -1.12
N GLY A 85 -2.46 0.11 -1.07
CA GLY A 85 -3.62 -0.38 -1.79
C GLY A 85 -4.92 0.34 -1.43
N SER A 86 -5.12 0.64 -0.14
CA SER A 86 -6.29 1.40 0.33
C SER A 86 -6.28 2.85 -0.15
N PHE A 87 -5.11 3.47 -0.21
CA PHE A 87 -4.97 4.83 -0.73
C PHE A 87 -5.25 4.90 -2.23
N PHE A 88 -4.74 3.95 -3.01
CA PHE A 88 -5.07 3.84 -4.44
C PHE A 88 -6.58 3.69 -4.65
N VAL A 89 -7.21 2.70 -4.01
CA VAL A 89 -8.65 2.46 -4.14
C VAL A 89 -9.43 3.71 -3.80
N PHE A 90 -9.10 4.35 -2.66
CA PHE A 90 -9.79 5.56 -2.24
C PHE A 90 -9.68 6.69 -3.26
N LEU A 91 -8.47 6.99 -3.74
CA LEU A 91 -8.25 8.08 -4.69
C LEU A 91 -8.91 7.77 -6.04
N PHE A 92 -8.90 6.51 -6.48
CA PHE A 92 -9.58 6.13 -7.72
C PHE A 92 -11.09 6.28 -7.64
N VAL A 93 -11.69 5.89 -6.52
CA VAL A 93 -13.14 6.08 -6.30
C VAL A 93 -13.46 7.58 -6.17
N ARG A 94 -12.69 8.32 -5.36
CA ARG A 94 -13.05 9.70 -4.99
C ARG A 94 -12.69 10.72 -6.05
N VAL A 95 -11.53 10.56 -6.70
CA VAL A 95 -10.99 11.52 -7.66
C VAL A 95 -11.34 11.14 -9.09
N LEU A 96 -11.21 9.85 -9.45
CA LEU A 96 -11.47 9.40 -10.82
C LEU A 96 -12.92 8.97 -11.05
N GLY A 97 -13.69 8.72 -9.98
CA GLY A 97 -15.08 8.27 -10.08
C GLY A 97 -15.24 6.79 -10.42
N HIS A 98 -14.18 5.99 -10.27
CA HIS A 98 -14.28 4.54 -10.49
C HIS A 98 -15.21 3.89 -9.47
N ASP A 99 -15.92 2.82 -9.87
CA ASP A 99 -16.54 1.94 -8.90
C ASP A 99 -15.47 1.18 -8.08
N PHE A 100 -15.89 0.60 -6.96
CA PHE A 100 -14.99 -0.09 -6.03
C PHE A 100 -14.24 -1.26 -6.67
N LEU A 101 -14.88 -2.01 -7.57
CA LEU A 101 -14.28 -3.17 -8.22
C LEU A 101 -13.17 -2.75 -9.19
N GLN A 102 -13.47 -1.76 -10.05
CA GLN A 102 -12.50 -1.19 -10.99
C GLN A 102 -11.33 -0.52 -10.24
N ALA A 103 -11.63 0.26 -9.20
CA ALA A 103 -10.62 0.89 -8.37
C ALA A 103 -9.70 -0.15 -7.71
N SER A 104 -10.28 -1.24 -7.17
CA SER A 104 -9.52 -2.32 -6.53
C SER A 104 -8.65 -3.09 -7.52
N ALA A 105 -9.15 -3.35 -8.72
CA ALA A 105 -8.38 -4.02 -9.78
C ALA A 105 -7.19 -3.15 -10.23
N ASN A 106 -7.43 -1.87 -10.51
CA ASN A 106 -6.38 -0.92 -10.91
C ASN A 106 -5.34 -0.73 -9.79
N ALA A 107 -5.79 -0.62 -8.53
CA ALA A 107 -4.90 -0.52 -7.37
C ALA A 107 -3.97 -1.72 -7.25
N LYS A 108 -4.46 -2.95 -7.46
CA LYS A 108 -3.63 -4.17 -7.43
C LYS A 108 -2.56 -4.16 -8.50
N VAL A 109 -2.88 -3.71 -9.73
CA VAL A 109 -1.93 -3.63 -10.83
C VAL A 109 -0.84 -2.61 -10.51
N LEU A 110 -1.19 -1.42 -10.02
CA LEU A 110 -0.21 -0.41 -9.66
C LEU A 110 0.62 -0.81 -8.43
N ASN A 111 0.01 -1.48 -7.45
CA ASN A 111 0.73 -1.98 -6.28
C ASN A 111 1.72 -3.11 -6.66
N MET A 112 1.39 -3.93 -7.66
CA MET A 112 2.36 -4.88 -8.22
C MET A 112 3.53 -4.16 -8.88
N ALA A 113 3.27 -3.09 -9.65
CA ALA A 113 4.30 -2.28 -10.29
C ALA A 113 5.27 -1.66 -9.27
N THR A 114 4.72 -1.06 -8.20
CA THR A 114 5.50 -0.43 -7.14
C THR A 114 6.34 -1.45 -6.38
N ASN A 115 5.77 -2.61 -6.02
CA ASN A 115 6.48 -3.67 -5.31
C ASN A 115 7.61 -4.28 -6.16
N LEU A 116 7.39 -4.53 -7.46
CA LEU A 116 8.43 -5.01 -8.37
C LEU A 116 9.58 -4.01 -8.48
N SER A 117 9.25 -2.74 -8.57
CA SER A 117 10.21 -1.64 -8.66
C SER A 117 11.06 -1.51 -7.41
N ALA A 118 10.43 -1.46 -6.22
CA ALA A 118 11.12 -1.41 -4.94
C ALA A 118 11.99 -2.65 -4.70
N LEU A 119 11.45 -3.84 -4.99
CA LEU A 119 12.20 -5.09 -4.86
C LEU A 119 13.42 -5.11 -5.78
N GLY A 120 13.28 -4.65 -7.03
CA GLY A 120 14.39 -4.52 -7.97
C GLY A 120 15.51 -3.65 -7.43
N LEU A 121 15.17 -2.48 -6.87
CA LEU A 121 16.15 -1.58 -6.26
C LEU A 121 16.81 -2.22 -5.04
N PHE A 122 16.05 -2.73 -4.09
CA PHE A 122 16.60 -3.32 -2.87
C PHE A 122 17.44 -4.57 -3.15
N ALA A 123 17.07 -5.36 -4.15
CA ALA A 123 17.85 -6.51 -4.59
C ALA A 123 19.19 -6.10 -5.22
N SER A 124 19.18 -5.06 -6.09
CA SER A 124 20.40 -4.55 -6.73
C SER A 124 21.36 -3.87 -5.76
N THR A 125 20.84 -3.30 -4.68
CA THR A 125 21.64 -2.62 -3.64
C THR A 125 22.01 -3.53 -2.45
N GLY A 126 21.69 -4.83 -2.52
CA GLY A 126 22.05 -5.82 -1.50
C GLY A 126 21.25 -5.73 -0.19
N HIS A 127 20.12 -5.00 -0.18
CA HIS A 127 19.28 -4.82 1.01
C HIS A 127 18.24 -5.93 1.19
N VAL A 128 18.27 -6.99 0.40
CA VAL A 128 17.31 -8.11 0.48
C VAL A 128 17.93 -9.31 1.17
N TRP A 129 17.35 -9.73 2.26
CA TRP A 129 17.61 -11.01 2.92
C TRP A 129 16.78 -12.11 2.21
N TRP A 130 17.36 -12.72 1.19
CA TRP A 130 16.65 -13.67 0.33
C TRP A 130 16.03 -14.85 1.05
N GLN A 131 16.69 -15.38 2.07
CA GLN A 131 16.15 -16.51 2.86
C GLN A 131 14.87 -16.12 3.61
N VAL A 132 14.91 -14.97 4.30
CA VAL A 132 13.74 -14.43 5.01
C VAL A 132 12.68 -13.98 4.00
N GLY A 133 13.10 -13.30 2.93
CA GLY A 133 12.20 -12.84 1.87
C GLY A 133 11.44 -13.98 1.21
N ALA A 134 12.09 -15.10 0.91
CA ALA A 134 11.44 -16.29 0.33
C ALA A 134 10.42 -16.91 1.31
N ALA A 135 10.78 -17.06 2.58
CA ALA A 135 9.85 -17.57 3.60
C ALA A 135 8.62 -16.65 3.75
N MET A 136 8.86 -15.33 3.78
CA MET A 136 7.78 -14.34 3.82
C MET A 136 6.91 -14.35 2.56
N ALA A 137 7.49 -14.55 1.37
CA ALA A 137 6.75 -14.65 0.13
C ALA A 137 5.79 -15.86 0.14
N VAL A 138 6.26 -17.03 0.58
CA VAL A 138 5.42 -18.22 0.74
C VAL A 138 4.30 -17.97 1.74
N ALA A 139 4.61 -17.40 2.90
CA ALA A 139 3.61 -17.07 3.92
C ALA A 139 2.59 -16.05 3.41
N ASN A 140 3.03 -15.05 2.62
CA ASN A 140 2.16 -14.03 2.04
C ASN A 140 1.20 -14.64 1.01
N VAL A 141 1.70 -15.49 0.11
CA VAL A 141 0.86 -16.21 -0.88
C VAL A 141 -0.16 -17.09 -0.18
N ALA A 142 0.28 -17.89 0.80
CA ALA A 142 -0.63 -18.72 1.59
C ALA A 142 -1.69 -17.88 2.33
N GLY A 143 -1.25 -16.81 2.99
CA GLY A 143 -2.13 -15.86 3.67
C GLY A 143 -3.13 -15.19 2.73
N ALA A 144 -2.70 -14.78 1.53
CA ALA A 144 -3.56 -14.19 0.52
C ALA A 144 -4.64 -15.17 0.02
N LEU A 145 -4.27 -16.44 -0.22
CA LEU A 145 -5.21 -17.49 -0.65
C LEU A 145 -6.22 -17.81 0.45
N ILE A 146 -5.77 -17.97 1.70
CA ILE A 146 -6.65 -18.24 2.85
C ILE A 146 -7.52 -17.00 3.12
N GLY A 147 -6.92 -15.82 3.19
CA GLY A 147 -7.60 -14.56 3.47
C GLY A 147 -8.67 -14.22 2.44
N SER A 148 -8.41 -14.45 1.14
CA SER A 148 -9.41 -14.22 0.08
C SER A 148 -10.59 -15.18 0.20
N ARG A 149 -10.35 -16.47 0.52
CA ARG A 149 -11.43 -17.43 0.76
C ARG A 149 -12.28 -17.06 1.97
N LEU A 150 -11.65 -16.65 3.07
CA LEU A 150 -12.33 -16.20 4.27
C LEU A 150 -13.11 -14.90 4.03
N ALA A 151 -12.53 -13.95 3.28
CA ALA A 151 -13.20 -12.72 2.90
C ALA A 151 -14.47 -12.97 2.07
N LEU A 152 -14.40 -13.89 1.11
CA LEU A 152 -15.57 -14.29 0.31
C LEU A 152 -16.63 -15.02 1.16
N ARG A 153 -16.20 -15.81 2.16
CA ARG A 153 -17.12 -16.57 3.03
C ARG A 153 -17.78 -15.71 4.10
N TYR A 154 -17.03 -14.81 4.75
CA TYR A 154 -17.47 -14.05 5.93
C TYR A 154 -17.72 -12.57 5.66
N GLY A 155 -17.42 -12.10 4.44
CA GLY A 155 -17.68 -10.73 4.00
C GLY A 155 -16.76 -9.66 4.55
N ALA A 156 -17.07 -8.41 4.19
CA ALA A 156 -16.24 -7.24 4.49
C ALA A 156 -16.07 -6.95 5.99
N GLY A 157 -17.06 -7.30 6.81
CA GLY A 157 -17.00 -7.13 8.26
C GLY A 157 -15.86 -7.93 8.89
N PHE A 158 -15.71 -9.19 8.49
CA PHE A 158 -14.61 -10.05 8.95
C PHE A 158 -13.24 -9.47 8.55
N VAL A 159 -13.08 -9.05 7.30
CA VAL A 159 -11.83 -8.46 6.80
C VAL A 159 -11.45 -7.22 7.62
N ARG A 160 -12.43 -6.38 7.94
CA ARG A 160 -12.20 -5.18 8.75
C ARG A 160 -11.71 -5.52 10.16
N HIS A 161 -12.34 -6.48 10.83
CA HIS A 161 -11.91 -6.90 12.17
C HIS A 161 -10.51 -7.53 12.16
N ALA A 162 -10.22 -8.41 11.18
CA ALA A 162 -8.90 -8.99 11.01
C ALA A 162 -7.83 -7.92 10.77
N PHE A 163 -8.13 -6.93 9.93
CA PHE A 163 -7.23 -5.80 9.66
C PHE A 163 -6.93 -4.99 10.93
N ILE A 164 -7.97 -4.63 11.70
CA ILE A 164 -7.82 -3.88 12.95
C ILE A 164 -6.94 -4.64 13.94
N LEU A 165 -7.16 -5.95 14.08
CA LEU A 165 -6.41 -6.80 14.99
C LEU A 165 -4.92 -6.86 14.60
N VAL A 166 -4.63 -7.14 13.33
CA VAL A 166 -3.25 -7.27 12.84
C VAL A 166 -2.52 -5.93 12.91
N VAL A 167 -3.13 -4.83 12.42
CA VAL A 167 -2.49 -3.52 12.44
C VAL A 167 -2.35 -2.99 13.86
N GLY A 168 -3.34 -3.23 14.72
CA GLY A 168 -3.26 -2.91 16.15
C GLY A 168 -2.09 -3.61 16.84
N ALA A 169 -1.91 -4.91 16.60
CA ALA A 169 -0.78 -5.68 17.14
C ALA A 169 0.58 -5.15 16.62
N LEU A 170 0.65 -4.77 15.33
CA LEU A 170 1.85 -4.17 14.74
C LEU A 170 2.17 -2.82 15.37
N ILE A 171 1.18 -1.96 15.59
CA ILE A 171 1.36 -0.65 16.25
C ILE A 171 1.89 -0.84 17.67
N LEU A 172 1.31 -1.77 18.45
CA LEU A 172 1.77 -2.05 19.80
C LEU A 172 3.22 -2.56 19.79
N LYS A 173 3.55 -3.49 18.90
CA LYS A 173 4.91 -4.03 18.79
C LYS A 173 5.90 -2.96 18.36
N THR A 174 5.64 -2.23 17.28
CA THR A 174 6.55 -1.21 16.77
C THR A 174 6.69 -0.02 17.72
N GLY A 175 5.61 0.35 18.41
CA GLY A 175 5.64 1.36 19.45
C GLY A 175 6.51 0.94 20.65
N TRP A 176 6.39 -0.33 21.08
CA TRP A 176 7.25 -0.89 22.12
C TRP A 176 8.74 -0.92 21.73
N ASP A 177 9.03 -1.34 20.50
CA ASP A 177 10.39 -1.37 19.96
C ASP A 177 10.98 0.05 19.82
N ALA A 178 10.15 1.03 19.44
CA ALA A 178 10.55 2.43 19.39
C ALA A 178 10.86 3.03 20.78
N LEU A 179 10.08 2.65 21.81
CA LEU A 179 10.33 3.06 23.19
C LEU A 179 11.62 2.46 23.75
N LYS A 180 11.90 1.17 23.47
CA LYS A 180 13.15 0.51 23.91
C LYS A 180 14.42 1.13 23.29
N THR A 181 14.32 1.78 22.16
CA THR A 181 15.45 2.47 21.51
C THR A 181 15.69 3.88 22.07
N LEU A 182 14.81 4.36 22.97
CA LEU A 182 14.95 5.66 23.64
C LEU A 182 15.63 5.54 25.03
N TYR A 183 15.70 4.31 25.56
CA TYR A 183 16.37 3.95 26.81
C TYR A 183 17.57 3.03 26.54
#